data_d27e365a54553aae769fb6bdfe0053ee
#
_entry.id   d27e365a54553aae769fb6bdfe0053ee
#
_cell.length_a   1.000
_cell.length_b   1.000
_cell.length_c   1.000
_cell.angle_alpha   90.00
_cell.angle_beta   90.00
_cell.angle_gamma   90.00
#
_symmetry.space_group_name_H-M   'P 1'
#
loop_
_entity.id
_entity.type
_entity.pdbx_description
1 polymer ?
#
loop_
_entity_poly.entity_id
_entity_poly.type
_entity_poly.pdbx_seq_one_letter_code
_entity_poly.pdbx_strand_id
1 'polypeptide(L)' 'MISTTFDKVAVKGQFVCNGTNWVKRSKRTAALFGQPNRWFYFSNKDQVQVSEKWLETKGV' A
#
# COMPACT_ATOMS: atom_id res chain seq x y z
N MET A 1 8.51 1.39 10.73
CA MET A 1 7.36 1.09 9.88
C MET A 1 6.27 0.41 10.66
N ILE A 2 5.06 0.56 10.21
CA ILE A 2 3.89 0.02 10.89
C ILE A 2 3.33 -1.14 10.07
N SER A 3 3.05 -2.25 10.75
CA SER A 3 2.39 -3.38 10.11
C SER A 3 0.88 -3.15 10.13
N THR A 4 0.28 -3.25 8.96
CA THR A 4 -1.15 -3.04 8.83
C THR A 4 -1.67 -3.82 7.64
N THR A 5 -2.92 -3.58 7.26
CA THR A 5 -3.49 -4.23 6.09
C THR A 5 -3.54 -3.25 4.93
N PHE A 6 -3.64 -3.80 3.73
CA PHE A 6 -3.59 -2.99 2.51
C PHE A 6 -4.64 -1.88 2.50
N ASP A 7 -5.82 -2.15 3.04
CA ASP A 7 -6.91 -1.18 3.03
C ASP A 7 -6.62 0.06 3.89
N LYS A 8 -5.62 -0.02 4.77
CA LYS A 8 -5.25 1.11 5.62
C LYS A 8 -4.21 2.02 4.98
N VAL A 9 -3.67 1.64 3.85
CA VAL A 9 -2.67 2.45 3.15
C VAL A 9 -3.38 3.51 2.32
N ALA A 10 -2.91 4.75 2.39
CA ALA A 10 -3.46 5.83 1.59
C ALA A 10 -3.16 5.60 0.12
N VAL A 11 -4.09 5.98 -0.75
CA VAL A 11 -3.85 5.92 -2.19
C VAL A 11 -2.65 6.80 -2.54
N LYS A 12 -1.79 6.29 -3.41
CA LYS A 12 -0.52 6.89 -3.79
C LYS A 12 0.54 6.76 -2.70
N GLY A 13 0.23 6.10 -1.59
CA GLY A 13 1.19 5.84 -0.55
C GLY A 13 2.11 4.69 -0.90
N GLN A 14 3.32 4.73 -0.37
CA GLN A 14 4.29 3.66 -0.56
C GLN A 14 4.22 2.69 0.60
N PHE A 15 4.35 1.41 0.29
CA PHE A 15 4.33 0.38 1.32
C PHE A 15 5.19 -0.79 0.90
N VAL A 16 5.46 -1.68 1.84
CA VAL A 16 6.26 -2.88 1.60
C VAL A 16 5.40 -4.10 1.83
N CYS A 17 5.47 -5.03 0.90
CA CYS A 17 4.78 -6.30 1.03
C CYS A 17 5.71 -7.40 0.54
N ASN A 18 5.97 -8.39 1.40
CA ASN A 18 6.88 -9.50 1.09
C ASN A 18 8.27 -9.02 0.65
N GLY A 19 8.77 -7.97 1.32
CA GLY A 19 10.09 -7.45 1.02
C GLY A 19 10.18 -6.65 -0.26
N THR A 20 9.06 -6.38 -0.90
CA THR A 20 9.02 -5.62 -2.15
C THR A 20 8.33 -4.29 -1.90
N ASN A 21 8.86 -3.24 -2.50
CA ASN A 21 8.28 -1.90 -2.39
C ASN A 21 7.17 -1.71 -3.42
N TRP A 22 6.06 -1.15 -2.97
CA TRP A 22 4.88 -0.93 -3.81
C TRP A 22 4.36 0.48 -3.63
N VAL A 23 3.57 0.93 -4.61
CA VAL A 23 2.84 2.19 -4.52
C VAL A 23 1.37 1.89 -4.75
N LYS A 24 0.52 2.23 -3.79
CA LYS A 24 -0.91 1.97 -3.90
C LYS A 24 -1.51 2.86 -4.98
N ARG A 25 -2.21 2.28 -5.93
CA ARG A 25 -2.81 3.02 -7.03
C ARG A 25 -4.29 3.27 -6.83
N SER A 26 -4.97 2.31 -6.23
CA SER A 26 -6.40 2.43 -5.99
C SER A 26 -6.75 1.58 -4.79
N LYS A 27 -8.04 1.45 -4.52
CA LYS A 27 -8.49 0.69 -3.36
C LYS A 27 -8.05 -0.76 -3.37
N ARG A 28 -7.79 -1.32 -4.55
CA ARG A 28 -7.48 -2.74 -4.68
C ARG A 28 -6.25 -3.03 -5.50
N THR A 29 -5.54 -2.01 -5.96
CA THR A 29 -4.39 -2.23 -6.81
C THR A 29 -3.20 -1.45 -6.33
N ALA A 30 -2.02 -1.98 -6.62
CA ALA A 30 -0.77 -1.31 -6.35
C ALA A 30 0.22 -1.70 -7.43
N ALA A 31 1.15 -0.78 -7.72
CA ALA A 31 2.19 -1.01 -8.71
C ALA A 31 3.52 -1.15 -8.02
N LEU A 32 4.44 -1.85 -8.67
CA LEU A 32 5.81 -1.94 -8.17
C LEU A 32 6.44 -0.55 -8.16
N PHE A 33 7.16 -0.27 -7.10
CA PHE A 33 7.86 1.01 -6.98
C PHE A 33 8.84 1.16 -8.13
N GLY A 34 8.72 2.27 -8.86
CA GLY A 34 9.58 2.53 -10.01
C GLY A 34 9.13 1.85 -11.30
N GLN A 35 8.07 1.04 -11.24
CA GLN A 35 7.55 0.35 -12.42
C GLN A 35 6.04 0.48 -12.46
N PRO A 36 5.53 1.65 -12.81
CA PRO A 36 4.08 1.90 -12.75
C PRO A 36 3.26 1.05 -13.71
N ASN A 37 3.90 0.46 -14.71
CA ASN A 37 3.20 -0.43 -15.63
C ASN A 37 2.99 -1.82 -15.08
N ARG A 38 3.60 -2.14 -13.97
CA ARG A 38 3.48 -3.45 -13.34
C ARG A 38 2.63 -3.34 -12.09
N TRP A 39 1.35 -3.44 -12.27
CA TRP A 39 0.42 -3.35 -11.14
C TRP A 39 -0.30 -4.67 -10.95
N PHE A 40 -0.73 -4.90 -9.72
CA PHE A 40 -1.39 -6.14 -9.34
C PHE A 40 -2.54 -5.84 -8.41
N TYR A 41 -3.47 -6.76 -8.34
CA TYR A 41 -4.58 -6.65 -7.40
C TYR A 41 -4.12 -7.08 -6.02
N PHE A 42 -4.61 -6.37 -5.02
CA PHE A 42 -4.36 -6.69 -3.62
C PHE A 42 -5.67 -6.89 -2.91
N SER A 43 -5.65 -7.77 -1.90
CA SER A 43 -6.79 -7.92 -1.01
C SER A 43 -6.71 -6.88 0.09
N ASN A 44 -7.86 -6.39 0.54
CA ASN A 44 -7.89 -5.45 1.66
C ASN A 44 -7.27 -6.04 2.92
N LYS A 45 -7.18 -7.35 3.01
CA LYS A 45 -6.63 -8.04 4.18
C LYS A 45 -5.17 -8.39 4.05
N ASP A 46 -4.55 -8.07 2.93
CA ASP A 46 -3.13 -8.36 2.74
C ASP A 46 -2.30 -7.60 3.77
N GLN A 47 -1.37 -8.31 4.39
CA GLN A 47 -0.47 -7.71 5.37
C GLN A 47 0.61 -6.91 4.67
N VAL A 48 0.79 -5.67 5.10
CA VAL A 48 1.78 -4.79 4.51
C VAL A 48 2.47 -4.01 5.62
N GLN A 49 3.59 -3.38 5.27
CA GLN A 49 4.29 -2.48 6.17
C GLN A 49 4.36 -1.11 5.52
N VAL A 50 4.05 -0.09 6.29
CA VAL A 50 3.91 1.24 5.72
C VAL A 50 4.44 2.28 6.70
N SER A 51 4.94 3.39 6.16
CA SER A 51 5.31 4.53 6.98
C SER A 51 4.05 5.21 7.51
N GLU A 52 4.14 5.75 8.72
CA GLU A 52 3.00 6.36 9.37
C GLU A 52 2.33 7.43 8.50
N LYS A 53 3.12 8.18 7.75
CA LYS A 53 2.57 9.24 6.92
C LYS A 53 1.67 8.74 5.80
N TRP A 54 1.78 7.47 5.45
CA TRP A 54 0.96 6.87 4.39
C TRP A 54 -0.26 6.13 4.93
N LEU A 55 -0.46 6.13 6.23
CA LEU A 55 -1.67 5.55 6.79
C LEU A 55 -2.85 6.45 6.51
N GLU A 56 -3.96 5.82 6.16
CA GLU A 56 -5.19 6.56 5.97
C GLU A 56 -5.82 6.82 7.33
N THR A 57 -5.91 8.09 7.71
CA THR A 57 -6.40 8.46 9.03
C THR A 57 -7.76 9.13 8.92
N LYS A 58 -8.67 8.45 8.28
CA LYS A 58 -10.01 8.99 8.08
C LYS A 58 -10.71 9.23 9.40
N GLY A 59 -11.50 10.27 9.44
CA GLY A 59 -12.28 10.56 10.61
C GLY A 59 -11.53 11.28 11.70
N VAL A 60 -10.35 11.67 11.41
CA VAL A 60 -9.55 12.45 12.36
C VAL A 60 -9.89 13.91 12.25
#